data_872cde0bc8ebc678c74d647ee149cd37
#
_entry.id   872cde0bc8ebc678c74d647ee149cd37
#
_cell.length_a   1.000
_cell.length_b   1.000
_cell.length_c   1.000
_cell.angle_alpha   90.00
_cell.angle_beta   90.00
_cell.angle_gamma   90.00
#
_symmetry.space_group_name_H-M   'P 1'
#
loop_
_entity.id
_entity.type
_entity.pdbx_description
1 polymer ?
#
loop_
_entity_poly.entity_id
_entity_poly.type
_entity_poly.pdbx_seq_one_letter_code
_entity_poly.pdbx_strand_id
1 'polypeptide(L)'
;AKQTIFSEGSRGSLTKILFDKFNLRSDADPQTYAIGIKELWEVEPEKHQEGLALHSVGWPIDSSTYGGSFIYHLEGNQVSVGYVIGLDYKNPHLSPFDEFQRFKTHPKIRPLFEGGRRVAYGARALNEGGFQSIPKLTFPGGLIVGCGAGFLNVPKIKGTHTAMKSGMTAAEAVENAFRTHGLKSGAEIVDYKTRLEKTWLWDELHKVRNIRPGFRAGLILGLINAGIDTVLFRGKAPWTLRNHHDHEALQLAAHCQKIDYPKPDGVVSFDKPSSVFLSNTNHEENQPVHLKLNNSSVPVNFNLRLYDAPEQRFC
;
A
#
# COMPACT_ATOMS: atom_id res chain seq x y z
N ALA A 1 -11.81 -27.18 -8.40
CA ALA A 1 -12.71 -26.05 -8.64
C ALA A 1 -12.84 -25.77 -10.14
N LYS A 2 -14.00 -25.27 -10.61
CA LYS A 2 -14.14 -24.84 -12.01
C LYS A 2 -13.58 -23.46 -12.25
N GLN A 3 -13.66 -22.60 -11.22
CA GLN A 3 -13.08 -21.27 -11.19
C GLN A 3 -12.49 -20.96 -9.82
N THR A 4 -11.46 -20.13 -9.78
CA THR A 4 -10.83 -19.63 -8.55
C THR A 4 -10.75 -18.11 -8.59
N ILE A 5 -11.20 -17.45 -7.53
CA ILE A 5 -11.08 -15.99 -7.37
C ILE A 5 -9.90 -15.71 -6.43
N PHE A 6 -8.92 -14.96 -6.93
CA PHE A 6 -7.70 -14.63 -6.18
C PHE A 6 -7.86 -13.26 -5.51
N SER A 7 -7.90 -13.26 -4.17
CA SER A 7 -8.06 -12.07 -3.33
C SER A 7 -6.96 -11.96 -2.26
N GLU A 8 -5.72 -12.28 -2.64
CA GLU A 8 -4.58 -12.45 -1.73
C GLU A 8 -3.98 -11.13 -1.21
N GLY A 9 -4.49 -10.00 -1.64
CA GLY A 9 -3.96 -8.69 -1.26
C GLY A 9 -2.80 -8.21 -2.15
N SER A 10 -2.03 -7.24 -1.64
CA SER A 10 -1.06 -6.49 -2.45
C SER A 10 0.10 -7.33 -3.01
N ARG A 11 0.52 -8.37 -2.31
CA ARG A 11 1.65 -9.23 -2.69
C ARG A 11 1.33 -10.72 -2.56
N GLY A 12 0.19 -11.13 -3.12
CA GLY A 12 -0.26 -12.50 -3.08
C GLY A 12 0.76 -13.48 -3.69
N SER A 13 1.05 -14.58 -2.99
CA SER A 13 2.05 -15.55 -3.42
C SER A 13 1.67 -16.25 -4.72
N LEU A 14 0.42 -16.72 -4.81
CA LEU A 14 -0.09 -17.36 -6.03
C LEU A 14 -0.31 -16.36 -7.14
N THR A 15 -0.83 -15.17 -6.82
CA THR A 15 -1.05 -14.09 -7.80
C THR A 15 0.24 -13.72 -8.53
N LYS A 16 1.39 -13.65 -7.85
CA LYS A 16 2.70 -13.41 -8.50
C LYS A 16 3.06 -14.50 -9.51
N ILE A 17 2.87 -15.75 -9.14
CA ILE A 17 3.11 -16.90 -10.05
C ILE A 17 2.19 -16.82 -11.27
N LEU A 18 0.93 -16.43 -11.07
CA LEU A 18 -0.05 -16.30 -12.14
C LEU A 18 0.26 -15.13 -13.10
N PHE A 19 0.79 -14.02 -12.58
CA PHE A 19 1.26 -12.91 -13.41
C PHE A 19 2.30 -13.38 -14.41
N ASP A 20 3.28 -14.16 -13.97
CA ASP A 20 4.34 -14.68 -14.84
C ASP A 20 3.81 -15.79 -15.77
N LYS A 21 3.07 -16.76 -15.21
CA LYS A 21 2.55 -17.91 -15.95
C LYS A 21 1.65 -17.52 -17.11
N PHE A 22 0.80 -16.51 -16.94
CA PHE A 22 -0.18 -16.08 -17.94
C PHE A 22 0.16 -14.73 -18.57
N ASN A 23 1.35 -14.17 -18.28
CA ASN A 23 1.81 -12.87 -18.76
C ASN A 23 0.77 -11.76 -18.54
N LEU A 24 0.17 -11.72 -17.34
CA LEU A 24 -0.96 -10.84 -17.07
C LEU A 24 -0.58 -9.35 -16.94
N ARG A 25 0.71 -9.02 -16.93
CA ARG A 25 1.22 -7.66 -16.79
C ARG A 25 1.84 -7.09 -18.07
N SER A 26 1.72 -7.75 -19.23
CA SER A 26 2.33 -7.33 -20.48
C SER A 26 1.94 -5.90 -20.90
N ASP A 27 0.71 -5.51 -20.62
CA ASP A 27 0.12 -4.22 -21.05
C ASP A 27 -0.07 -3.23 -19.89
N ALA A 28 0.42 -3.58 -18.70
CA ALA A 28 0.29 -2.75 -17.51
C ALA A 28 1.63 -2.12 -17.12
N ASP A 29 1.57 -0.89 -16.61
CA ASP A 29 2.75 -0.27 -16.00
C ASP A 29 3.23 -1.08 -14.78
N PRO A 30 4.49 -0.94 -14.35
CA PRO A 30 4.95 -1.50 -13.09
C PRO A 30 4.04 -1.11 -11.92
N GLN A 31 3.80 -2.05 -11.02
CA GLN A 31 3.11 -1.74 -9.78
C GLN A 31 4.06 -0.98 -8.85
N THR A 32 3.57 0.06 -8.22
CA THR A 32 4.25 0.76 -7.13
C THR A 32 3.63 0.37 -5.79
N TYR A 33 4.45 0.38 -4.76
CA TYR A 33 4.04 -0.08 -3.45
C TYR A 33 4.32 0.97 -2.38
N ALA A 34 3.57 0.90 -1.29
CA ALA A 34 3.86 1.58 -0.04
C ALA A 34 3.84 0.60 1.12
N ILE A 35 4.46 0.98 2.22
CA ILE A 35 4.27 0.35 3.51
C ILE A 35 3.42 1.27 4.40
N GLY A 36 2.31 0.74 4.91
CA GLY A 36 1.49 1.39 5.92
C GLY A 36 1.75 0.76 7.27
N ILE A 37 2.14 1.58 8.25
CA ILE A 37 2.37 1.17 9.64
C ILE A 37 1.34 1.89 10.49
N LYS A 38 0.69 1.18 11.40
CA LYS A 38 -0.37 1.74 12.23
C LYS A 38 -0.34 1.19 13.65
N GLU A 39 -0.88 1.97 14.55
CA GLU A 39 -1.15 1.59 15.92
C GLU A 39 -2.61 1.94 16.26
N LEU A 40 -3.17 1.17 17.19
CA LEU A 40 -4.43 1.49 17.86
C LEU A 40 -4.10 1.92 19.29
N TRP A 41 -4.67 3.03 19.70
CA TRP A 41 -4.49 3.61 21.03
C TRP A 41 -5.82 3.79 21.73
N GLU A 42 -5.84 3.61 23.03
CA GLU A 42 -6.84 4.15 23.94
C GLU A 42 -6.29 5.45 24.51
N VAL A 43 -6.99 6.56 24.27
CA VAL A 43 -6.56 7.90 24.70
C VAL A 43 -7.47 8.41 25.83
N GLU A 44 -7.02 9.44 26.55
CA GLU A 44 -7.83 10.09 27.57
C GLU A 44 -9.10 10.70 26.94
N PRO A 45 -10.29 10.56 27.58
CA PRO A 45 -11.57 10.99 27.01
C PRO A 45 -11.59 12.46 26.56
N GLU A 46 -10.94 13.34 27.30
CA GLU A 46 -10.87 14.78 27.00
C GLU A 46 -10.02 15.11 25.75
N LYS A 47 -9.21 14.16 25.30
CA LYS A 47 -8.41 14.28 24.08
C LYS A 47 -9.08 13.62 22.88
N HIS A 48 -10.18 12.90 23.13
CA HIS A 48 -10.89 12.15 22.10
C HIS A 48 -12.00 13.00 21.45
N GLN A 49 -12.15 12.85 20.14
CA GLN A 49 -13.23 13.47 19.39
C GLN A 49 -13.76 12.46 18.36
N GLU A 50 -14.73 11.65 18.76
CA GLU A 50 -15.31 10.59 17.92
C GLU A 50 -15.71 11.09 16.53
N GLY A 51 -15.33 10.32 15.50
CA GLY A 51 -15.57 10.64 14.10
C GLY A 51 -14.58 11.63 13.49
N LEU A 52 -13.66 12.25 14.25
CA LEU A 52 -12.62 13.09 13.69
C LEU A 52 -11.66 12.24 12.86
N ALA A 53 -11.44 12.64 11.60
CA ALA A 53 -10.48 12.05 10.68
C ALA A 53 -9.49 13.11 10.19
N LEU A 54 -8.23 12.93 10.51
CA LEU A 54 -7.13 13.81 10.12
C LEU A 54 -6.19 13.10 9.16
N HIS A 55 -5.71 13.84 8.17
CA HIS A 55 -4.65 13.38 7.27
C HIS A 55 -3.55 14.45 7.21
N SER A 56 -2.30 14.02 7.10
CA SER A 56 -1.18 14.91 6.84
C SER A 56 -0.27 14.36 5.77
N VAL A 57 0.53 15.25 5.15
CA VAL A 57 1.57 14.89 4.18
C VAL A 57 2.90 15.53 4.59
N GLY A 58 4.01 14.92 4.16
CA GLY A 58 5.35 15.43 4.43
C GLY A 58 5.91 14.95 5.77
N TRP A 59 6.31 15.88 6.63
CA TRP A 59 7.02 15.56 7.87
C TRP A 59 6.49 14.29 8.58
N PRO A 60 7.39 13.38 9.09
CA PRO A 60 8.84 13.51 9.24
C PRO A 60 9.68 13.21 7.99
N ILE A 61 9.11 12.63 6.94
CA ILE A 61 9.82 12.42 5.68
C ILE A 61 10.08 13.74 4.94
N ASP A 62 11.10 13.74 4.10
CA ASP A 62 11.44 14.89 3.28
C ASP A 62 10.46 15.09 2.10
N SER A 63 10.59 16.22 1.40
CA SER A 63 9.71 16.56 0.27
C SER A 63 9.94 15.69 -0.98
N SER A 64 10.99 14.88 -1.03
CA SER A 64 11.29 13.97 -2.14
C SER A 64 10.70 12.58 -1.95
N THR A 65 10.27 12.26 -0.74
CA THR A 65 9.68 10.97 -0.37
C THR A 65 8.16 11.09 -0.33
N TYR A 66 7.46 10.21 -1.03
CA TYR A 66 6.00 10.15 -1.00
C TYR A 66 5.50 9.47 0.28
N GLY A 67 4.56 10.11 0.97
CA GLY A 67 3.97 9.54 2.16
C GLY A 67 3.14 10.54 2.96
N GLY A 68 2.57 10.06 4.05
CA GLY A 68 1.73 10.85 4.92
C GLY A 68 1.09 10.02 6.02
N SER A 69 0.34 10.69 6.89
CA SER A 69 -0.30 10.08 8.04
C SER A 69 -1.80 10.12 7.97
N PHE A 70 -2.41 9.29 8.81
CA PHE A 70 -3.80 9.40 9.19
C PHE A 70 -3.95 9.26 10.72
N ILE A 71 -4.94 9.95 11.28
CA ILE A 71 -5.38 9.82 12.67
C ILE A 71 -6.90 9.77 12.64
N TYR A 72 -7.48 8.65 13.09
CA TYR A 72 -8.93 8.44 13.12
C TYR A 72 -9.37 8.19 14.54
N HIS A 73 -10.25 9.04 15.04
CA HIS A 73 -10.91 8.87 16.33
C HIS A 73 -12.12 7.95 16.15
N LEU A 74 -12.01 6.77 16.70
CA LEU A 74 -13.00 5.69 16.62
C LEU A 74 -13.94 5.73 17.83
N GLU A 75 -14.83 4.77 17.95
CA GLU A 75 -15.66 4.60 19.15
C GLU A 75 -14.82 4.25 20.40
N GLY A 76 -15.34 4.54 21.58
CA GLY A 76 -14.77 4.07 22.86
C GLY A 76 -13.39 4.64 23.20
N ASN A 77 -13.15 5.91 22.91
CA ASN A 77 -11.87 6.61 23.14
C ASN A 77 -10.69 5.99 22.37
N GLN A 78 -10.95 5.23 21.31
CA GLN A 78 -9.91 4.63 20.50
C GLN A 78 -9.47 5.57 19.39
N VAL A 79 -8.16 5.61 19.14
CA VAL A 79 -7.54 6.36 18.05
C VAL A 79 -6.67 5.42 17.21
N SER A 80 -6.99 5.29 15.94
CA SER A 80 -6.12 4.63 14.98
C SER A 80 -5.20 5.66 14.34
N VAL A 81 -3.90 5.52 14.56
CA VAL A 81 -2.87 6.37 13.97
C VAL A 81 -1.97 5.55 13.07
N GLY A 82 -1.63 6.08 11.90
CA GLY A 82 -0.71 5.41 10.99
C GLY A 82 0.05 6.35 10.09
N TYR A 83 1.12 5.82 9.52
CA TYR A 83 1.98 6.48 8.57
C TYR A 83 2.21 5.58 7.37
N VAL A 84 2.08 6.14 6.18
CA VAL A 84 2.26 5.41 4.91
C VAL A 84 3.45 6.02 4.18
N ILE A 85 4.37 5.19 3.70
CA ILE A 85 5.56 5.61 2.95
C ILE A 85 5.63 4.81 1.66
N GLY A 86 5.73 5.52 0.53
CA GLY A 86 5.99 4.90 -0.77
C GLY A 86 7.34 4.21 -0.79
N LEU A 87 7.42 2.99 -1.33
CA LEU A 87 8.65 2.20 -1.36
C LEU A 87 9.59 2.60 -2.52
N ASP A 88 9.27 3.68 -3.22
CA ASP A 88 10.10 4.36 -4.22
C ASP A 88 10.97 5.47 -3.61
N TYR A 89 11.22 5.44 -2.30
CA TYR A 89 12.12 6.39 -1.65
C TYR A 89 13.57 6.20 -2.10
N LYS A 90 14.32 7.32 -2.07
CA LYS A 90 15.69 7.38 -2.62
C LYS A 90 16.77 6.99 -1.62
N ASN A 91 16.58 7.35 -0.34
CA ASN A 91 17.59 7.18 0.70
C ASN A 91 17.49 5.80 1.35
N PRO A 92 18.47 4.89 1.17
CA PRO A 92 18.43 3.54 1.75
C PRO A 92 18.52 3.52 3.28
N HIS A 93 18.91 4.64 3.91
CA HIS A 93 18.95 4.76 5.37
C HIS A 93 17.60 5.07 5.99
N LEU A 94 16.55 5.34 5.17
CA LEU A 94 15.21 5.58 5.66
C LEU A 94 14.62 4.31 6.28
N SER A 95 14.10 4.45 7.50
CA SER A 95 13.36 3.40 8.21
C SER A 95 11.89 3.79 8.31
N PRO A 96 10.98 3.13 7.59
CA PRO A 96 9.55 3.42 7.67
C PRO A 96 8.98 3.33 9.09
N PHE A 97 9.47 2.36 9.87
CA PHE A 97 9.08 2.21 11.27
C PHE A 97 9.50 3.43 12.11
N ASP A 98 10.76 3.84 12.02
CA ASP A 98 11.28 4.93 12.83
C ASP A 98 10.70 6.28 12.39
N GLU A 99 10.37 6.48 11.12
CA GLU A 99 9.63 7.66 10.65
C GLU A 99 8.22 7.71 11.27
N PHE A 100 7.53 6.59 11.37
CA PHE A 100 6.24 6.55 12.07
C PHE A 100 6.39 6.85 13.57
N GLN A 101 7.43 6.36 14.24
CA GLN A 101 7.69 6.70 15.64
C GLN A 101 7.98 8.20 15.79
N ARG A 102 8.81 8.79 14.93
CA ARG A 102 9.07 10.25 14.88
C ARG A 102 7.79 11.05 14.68
N PHE A 103 6.90 10.62 13.79
CA PHE A 103 5.63 11.29 13.54
C PHE A 103 4.86 11.56 14.83
N LYS A 104 4.78 10.58 15.71
CA LYS A 104 4.06 10.71 17.00
C LYS A 104 4.72 11.67 17.98
N THR A 105 6.01 11.94 17.85
CA THR A 105 6.72 12.90 18.72
C THR A 105 6.52 14.36 18.33
N HIS A 106 5.84 14.65 17.21
CA HIS A 106 5.57 16.03 16.80
C HIS A 106 4.81 16.81 17.88
N PRO A 107 5.19 18.07 18.22
CA PRO A 107 4.57 18.82 19.33
C PRO A 107 3.04 18.98 19.25
N LYS A 108 2.46 18.94 18.06
CA LYS A 108 1.01 19.02 17.85
C LYS A 108 0.31 17.65 17.85
N ILE A 109 1.06 16.56 17.74
CA ILE A 109 0.53 15.19 17.69
C ILE A 109 0.71 14.50 19.04
N ARG A 110 1.89 14.64 19.63
CA ARG A 110 2.29 14.01 20.90
C ARG A 110 1.24 14.15 22.02
N PRO A 111 0.65 15.33 22.29
CA PRO A 111 -0.32 15.49 23.40
C PRO A 111 -1.53 14.58 23.29
N LEU A 112 -1.93 14.16 22.09
CA LEU A 112 -3.06 13.25 21.89
C LEU A 112 -2.80 11.87 22.55
N PHE A 113 -1.55 11.40 22.49
CA PHE A 113 -1.18 10.04 22.93
C PHE A 113 -0.59 9.98 24.32
N GLU A 114 -0.13 11.10 24.89
CA GLU A 114 0.37 11.15 26.27
C GLU A 114 -0.74 10.81 27.27
N GLY A 115 -0.42 9.94 28.25
CA GLY A 115 -1.40 9.39 29.19
C GLY A 115 -2.24 8.25 28.60
N GLY A 116 -2.22 8.04 27.31
CA GLY A 116 -2.91 6.95 26.63
C GLY A 116 -2.15 5.62 26.67
N ARG A 117 -2.79 4.57 26.19
CA ARG A 117 -2.24 3.22 26.10
C ARG A 117 -2.28 2.69 24.66
N ARG A 118 -1.15 2.25 24.15
CA ARG A 118 -1.07 1.55 22.87
C ARG A 118 -1.66 0.13 23.00
N VAL A 119 -2.67 -0.18 22.19
CA VAL A 119 -3.45 -1.43 22.27
C VAL A 119 -2.98 -2.45 21.23
N ALA A 120 -2.72 -2.01 20.00
CA ALA A 120 -2.34 -2.88 18.91
C ALA A 120 -1.39 -2.18 17.93
N TYR A 121 -0.66 -2.98 17.18
CA TYR A 121 0.27 -2.55 16.12
C TYR A 121 0.05 -3.40 14.87
N GLY A 122 0.31 -2.84 13.70
CA GLY A 122 0.32 -3.60 12.46
C GLY A 122 1.00 -2.85 11.34
N ALA A 123 1.58 -3.61 10.41
CA ALA A 123 2.17 -3.08 9.19
C ALA A 123 1.68 -3.88 7.99
N ARG A 124 1.49 -3.22 6.84
CA ARG A 124 1.04 -3.88 5.62
C ARG A 124 1.53 -3.14 4.38
N ALA A 125 1.95 -3.93 3.37
CA ALA A 125 2.20 -3.39 2.04
C ALA A 125 0.87 -3.01 1.34
N LEU A 126 0.92 -1.95 0.55
CA LEU A 126 -0.20 -1.40 -0.22
C LEU A 126 0.21 -1.28 -1.69
N ASN A 127 -0.75 -1.45 -2.60
CA ASN A 127 -0.56 -1.17 -4.02
C ASN A 127 -0.88 0.30 -4.30
N GLU A 128 0.04 1.02 -4.92
CA GLU A 128 -0.14 2.43 -5.24
C GLU A 128 -0.02 2.76 -6.74
N GLY A 129 0.13 1.76 -7.59
CA GLY A 129 0.27 1.96 -9.03
C GLY A 129 -0.99 2.51 -9.72
N GLY A 130 -2.16 2.33 -9.10
CA GLY A 130 -3.42 2.85 -9.60
C GLY A 130 -3.84 2.24 -10.95
N PHE A 131 -4.62 3.01 -11.71
CA PHE A 131 -5.31 2.56 -12.92
C PHE A 131 -4.37 1.93 -13.97
N GLN A 132 -3.25 2.56 -14.27
CA GLN A 132 -2.31 2.10 -15.31
C GLN A 132 -1.53 0.84 -14.95
N SER A 133 -1.53 0.45 -13.69
CA SER A 133 -0.89 -0.78 -13.20
C SER A 133 -1.86 -1.95 -13.03
N ILE A 134 -3.12 -1.79 -13.45
CA ILE A 134 -4.12 -2.88 -13.42
C ILE A 134 -3.70 -3.94 -14.45
N PRO A 135 -3.48 -5.20 -14.03
CA PRO A 135 -3.10 -6.28 -14.93
C PRO A 135 -4.29 -6.80 -15.74
N LYS A 136 -4.06 -7.72 -16.66
CA LYS A 136 -5.13 -8.57 -17.19
C LYS A 136 -5.77 -9.32 -16.02
N LEU A 137 -7.08 -9.16 -15.86
CA LEU A 137 -7.80 -9.60 -14.64
C LEU A 137 -8.24 -11.06 -14.68
N THR A 138 -8.22 -11.68 -15.87
CA THR A 138 -8.74 -13.03 -16.10
C THR A 138 -7.71 -13.90 -16.80
N PHE A 139 -7.81 -15.19 -16.54
CA PHE A 139 -6.99 -16.23 -17.16
C PHE A 139 -7.75 -17.56 -17.10
N PRO A 140 -7.33 -18.61 -17.85
CA PRO A 140 -7.99 -19.90 -17.82
C PRO A 140 -8.12 -20.47 -16.40
N GLY A 141 -9.37 -20.59 -15.92
CA GLY A 141 -9.70 -21.14 -14.60
C GLY A 141 -9.67 -20.17 -13.43
N GLY A 142 -9.43 -18.84 -13.68
CA GLY A 142 -9.42 -17.89 -12.57
C GLY A 142 -9.50 -16.42 -12.94
N LEU A 143 -9.65 -15.59 -11.88
CA LEU A 143 -9.67 -14.14 -11.97
C LEU A 143 -9.14 -13.50 -10.69
N ILE A 144 -8.71 -12.24 -10.80
CA ILE A 144 -8.06 -11.49 -9.72
C ILE A 144 -8.97 -10.32 -9.30
N VAL A 145 -9.10 -10.11 -7.98
CA VAL A 145 -9.92 -9.05 -7.39
C VAL A 145 -9.15 -8.25 -6.33
N GLY A 146 -9.68 -7.11 -5.95
CA GLY A 146 -9.18 -6.29 -4.84
C GLY A 146 -7.77 -5.76 -5.03
N CYS A 147 -6.99 -5.73 -3.96
CA CYS A 147 -5.61 -5.24 -3.99
C CYS A 147 -4.69 -6.11 -4.85
N GLY A 148 -4.99 -7.40 -5.06
CA GLY A 148 -4.25 -8.24 -6.00
C GLY A 148 -4.26 -7.68 -7.42
N ALA A 149 -5.38 -7.06 -7.82
CA ALA A 149 -5.55 -6.35 -9.09
C ALA A 149 -5.09 -4.87 -9.05
N GLY A 150 -4.74 -4.33 -7.87
CA GLY A 150 -4.32 -2.94 -7.74
C GLY A 150 -5.45 -1.93 -7.58
N PHE A 151 -6.64 -2.34 -7.15
CA PHE A 151 -7.83 -1.47 -7.06
C PHE A 151 -7.84 -0.54 -5.84
N LEU A 152 -6.71 0.01 -5.44
CA LEU A 152 -6.64 1.01 -4.37
C LEU A 152 -6.79 2.42 -4.96
N ASN A 153 -7.70 3.23 -4.41
CA ASN A 153 -7.76 4.66 -4.70
C ASN A 153 -6.74 5.37 -3.80
N VAL A 154 -5.57 5.67 -4.36
CA VAL A 154 -4.43 6.22 -3.62
C VAL A 154 -4.73 7.58 -3.00
N PRO A 155 -5.27 8.59 -3.73
CA PRO A 155 -5.61 9.89 -3.13
C PRO A 155 -6.61 9.83 -1.99
N LYS A 156 -7.55 8.88 -2.03
CA LYS A 156 -8.50 8.66 -0.93
C LYS A 156 -7.88 7.86 0.23
N ILE A 157 -6.73 7.21 0.02
CA ILE A 157 -6.14 6.26 0.96
C ILE A 157 -7.13 5.14 1.32
N LYS A 158 -7.94 4.72 0.35
CA LYS A 158 -9.03 3.74 0.54
C LYS A 158 -9.05 2.71 -0.58
N GLY A 159 -9.14 1.44 -0.20
CA GLY A 159 -9.22 0.30 -1.12
C GLY A 159 -10.34 -0.69 -0.81
N THR A 160 -10.97 -0.57 0.37
CA THR A 160 -12.01 -1.54 0.79
C THR A 160 -13.22 -1.53 -0.12
N HIS A 161 -13.76 -0.35 -0.43
CA HIS A 161 -14.94 -0.19 -1.29
C HIS A 161 -14.70 -0.71 -2.72
N THR A 162 -13.52 -0.45 -3.28
CA THR A 162 -13.13 -0.93 -4.60
C THR A 162 -12.87 -2.44 -4.62
N ALA A 163 -12.25 -2.97 -3.56
CA ALA A 163 -12.07 -4.42 -3.40
C ALA A 163 -13.42 -5.15 -3.31
N MET A 164 -14.35 -4.64 -2.51
CA MET A 164 -15.70 -5.20 -2.39
C MET A 164 -16.43 -5.16 -3.73
N LYS A 165 -16.42 -4.00 -4.43
CA LYS A 165 -17.10 -3.88 -5.75
C LYS A 165 -16.50 -4.84 -6.77
N SER A 166 -15.19 -5.00 -6.80
CA SER A 166 -14.53 -5.95 -7.71
C SER A 166 -14.93 -7.41 -7.41
N GLY A 167 -15.03 -7.78 -6.13
CA GLY A 167 -15.49 -9.10 -5.70
C GLY A 167 -16.95 -9.37 -6.09
N MET A 168 -17.84 -8.39 -5.88
CA MET A 168 -19.26 -8.48 -6.31
C MET A 168 -19.36 -8.70 -7.82
N THR A 169 -18.67 -7.87 -8.61
CA THR A 169 -18.69 -7.97 -10.08
C THR A 169 -18.11 -9.30 -10.56
N ALA A 170 -17.08 -9.83 -9.88
CA ALA A 170 -16.51 -11.13 -10.17
C ALA A 170 -17.52 -12.26 -9.91
N ALA A 171 -18.23 -12.20 -8.79
CA ALA A 171 -19.26 -13.20 -8.44
C ALA A 171 -20.39 -13.19 -9.48
N GLU A 172 -20.88 -12.01 -9.87
CA GLU A 172 -21.90 -11.84 -10.92
C GLU A 172 -21.45 -12.42 -12.27
N ALA A 173 -20.18 -12.19 -12.66
CA ALA A 173 -19.62 -12.72 -13.90
C ALA A 173 -19.52 -14.25 -13.88
N VAL A 174 -19.06 -14.81 -12.77
CA VAL A 174 -18.96 -16.28 -12.57
C VAL A 174 -20.34 -16.92 -12.57
N GLU A 175 -21.30 -16.34 -11.85
CA GLU A 175 -22.69 -16.83 -11.82
C GLU A 175 -23.32 -16.82 -13.22
N ASN A 176 -23.18 -15.72 -13.94
CA ASN A 176 -23.70 -15.61 -15.30
C ASN A 176 -23.10 -16.68 -16.23
N ALA A 177 -21.79 -16.90 -16.17
CA ALA A 177 -21.12 -17.95 -16.95
C ALA A 177 -21.63 -19.34 -16.59
N PHE A 178 -21.94 -19.61 -15.33
CA PHE A 178 -22.56 -20.85 -14.88
C PHE A 178 -23.95 -21.05 -15.46
N ARG A 179 -24.81 -20.05 -15.38
CA ARG A 179 -26.20 -20.12 -15.82
C ARG A 179 -26.33 -20.21 -17.34
N THR A 180 -25.51 -19.47 -18.08
CA THR A 180 -25.66 -19.31 -19.53
C THR A 180 -24.95 -20.42 -20.32
N HIS A 181 -23.79 -20.87 -19.85
CA HIS A 181 -22.91 -21.75 -20.63
C HIS A 181 -22.53 -23.04 -19.91
N GLY A 182 -23.08 -23.30 -18.69
CA GLY A 182 -22.69 -24.48 -17.93
C GLY A 182 -21.19 -24.55 -17.68
N LEU A 183 -20.61 -23.52 -17.07
CA LEU A 183 -19.18 -23.27 -16.90
C LEU A 183 -18.29 -24.51 -16.86
N LYS A 184 -17.43 -24.66 -17.88
CA LYS A 184 -16.42 -25.72 -17.95
C LYS A 184 -15.21 -25.39 -17.05
N SER A 185 -14.57 -26.41 -16.52
CA SER A 185 -13.31 -26.25 -15.79
C SER A 185 -12.25 -25.63 -16.69
N GLY A 186 -11.51 -24.66 -16.19
CA GLY A 186 -10.48 -23.97 -16.95
C GLY A 186 -10.98 -22.91 -17.95
N ALA A 187 -12.28 -22.63 -18.03
CA ALA A 187 -12.78 -21.54 -18.87
C ALA A 187 -12.30 -20.18 -18.37
N GLU A 188 -11.97 -19.27 -19.29
CA GLU A 188 -11.66 -17.88 -18.95
C GLU A 188 -12.94 -17.04 -18.98
N ILE A 189 -13.24 -16.32 -17.91
CA ILE A 189 -14.43 -15.47 -17.78
C ILE A 189 -14.11 -14.02 -18.17
N VAL A 190 -13.95 -13.78 -19.47
CA VAL A 190 -13.60 -12.46 -20.02
C VAL A 190 -14.65 -11.38 -19.73
N ASP A 191 -15.90 -11.76 -19.51
CA ASP A 191 -17.03 -10.87 -19.19
C ASP A 191 -16.80 -10.09 -17.88
N TYR A 192 -15.97 -10.59 -16.96
CA TYR A 192 -15.63 -9.90 -15.72
C TYR A 192 -15.03 -8.50 -15.97
N LYS A 193 -14.05 -8.40 -16.87
CA LYS A 193 -13.43 -7.12 -17.21
C LYS A 193 -14.46 -6.15 -17.80
N THR A 194 -15.24 -6.61 -18.78
CA THR A 194 -16.26 -5.79 -19.45
C THR A 194 -17.34 -5.27 -18.49
N ARG A 195 -17.71 -6.09 -17.50
CA ARG A 195 -18.64 -5.67 -16.45
C ARG A 195 -18.00 -4.63 -15.53
N LEU A 196 -16.76 -4.87 -15.11
CA LEU A 196 -16.03 -3.98 -14.21
C LEU A 196 -15.81 -2.59 -14.82
N GLU A 197 -15.51 -2.52 -16.12
CA GLU A 197 -15.34 -1.26 -16.87
C GLU A 197 -16.61 -0.40 -16.90
N LYS A 198 -17.79 -1.00 -16.71
CA LYS A 198 -19.09 -0.29 -16.62
C LYS A 198 -19.44 0.14 -15.20
N THR A 199 -18.59 -0.12 -14.22
CA THR A 199 -18.86 0.24 -12.82
C THR A 199 -18.21 1.58 -12.46
N TRP A 200 -18.75 2.22 -11.42
CA TRP A 200 -18.16 3.42 -10.82
C TRP A 200 -16.71 3.23 -10.35
N LEU A 201 -16.29 1.99 -10.04
CA LEU A 201 -14.93 1.67 -9.63
C LEU A 201 -13.92 2.03 -10.73
N TRP A 202 -14.22 1.65 -11.96
CA TRP A 202 -13.35 1.92 -13.11
C TRP A 202 -13.21 3.41 -13.37
N ASP A 203 -14.32 4.13 -13.37
CA ASP A 203 -14.35 5.58 -13.52
C ASP A 203 -13.59 6.30 -12.39
N GLU A 204 -13.78 5.83 -11.15
CA GLU A 204 -13.11 6.41 -9.97
C GLU A 204 -11.60 6.28 -10.09
N LEU A 205 -11.08 5.09 -10.39
CA LEU A 205 -9.65 4.86 -10.54
C LEU A 205 -9.06 5.60 -11.75
N HIS A 206 -9.81 5.64 -12.86
CA HIS A 206 -9.39 6.40 -14.05
C HIS A 206 -9.26 7.89 -13.76
N LYS A 207 -10.19 8.49 -13.02
CA LYS A 207 -10.17 9.92 -12.66
C LYS A 207 -8.94 10.33 -11.86
N VAL A 208 -8.40 9.44 -11.02
CA VAL A 208 -7.27 9.76 -10.13
C VAL A 208 -5.92 9.25 -10.63
N ARG A 209 -5.87 8.69 -11.85
CA ARG A 209 -4.70 7.97 -12.39
C ARG A 209 -3.40 8.78 -12.44
N ASN A 210 -3.50 10.11 -12.58
CA ASN A 210 -2.33 10.99 -12.69
C ASN A 210 -1.83 11.56 -11.35
N ILE A 211 -2.56 11.32 -10.24
CA ILE A 211 -2.23 11.95 -8.97
C ILE A 211 -0.95 11.33 -8.38
N ARG A 212 -0.95 10.02 -8.12
CA ARG A 212 0.22 9.34 -7.52
C ARG A 212 1.51 9.48 -8.35
N PRO A 213 1.51 9.22 -9.66
CA PRO A 213 2.72 9.37 -10.47
C PRO A 213 3.27 10.81 -10.50
N GLY A 214 2.40 11.81 -10.36
CA GLY A 214 2.81 13.22 -10.29
C GLY A 214 3.71 13.54 -9.11
N PHE A 215 3.59 12.81 -8.00
CA PHE A 215 4.43 12.99 -6.81
C PHE A 215 5.87 12.47 -6.98
N ARG A 216 6.19 11.79 -8.05
CA ARG A 216 7.57 11.38 -8.36
C ARG A 216 8.53 12.58 -8.46
N ALA A 217 8.01 13.73 -8.84
CA ALA A 217 8.76 14.99 -8.91
C ALA A 217 8.90 15.70 -7.53
N GLY A 218 8.44 15.06 -6.46
CA GLY A 218 8.43 15.59 -5.10
C GLY A 218 7.08 16.20 -4.68
N LEU A 219 6.98 16.54 -3.41
CA LEU A 219 5.72 16.94 -2.77
C LEU A 219 5.08 18.17 -3.44
N ILE A 220 5.83 19.23 -3.67
CA ILE A 220 5.28 20.51 -4.16
C ILE A 220 4.74 20.34 -5.59
N LEU A 221 5.54 19.77 -6.49
CA LEU A 221 5.11 19.54 -7.88
C LEU A 221 3.98 18.50 -7.95
N GLY A 222 3.99 17.50 -7.07
CA GLY A 222 2.91 16.54 -6.94
C GLY A 222 1.59 17.19 -6.53
N LEU A 223 1.61 18.10 -5.56
CA LEU A 223 0.42 18.86 -5.14
C LEU A 223 -0.11 19.78 -6.24
N ILE A 224 0.77 20.45 -6.97
CA ILE A 224 0.38 21.29 -8.11
C ILE A 224 -0.26 20.42 -9.20
N ASN A 225 0.37 19.29 -9.57
CA ASN A 225 -0.19 18.33 -10.53
C ASN A 225 -1.56 17.82 -10.08
N ALA A 226 -1.69 17.41 -8.81
CA ALA A 226 -2.94 16.92 -8.26
C ALA A 226 -4.04 18.01 -8.30
N GLY A 227 -3.71 19.27 -7.97
CA GLY A 227 -4.62 20.40 -8.07
C GLY A 227 -5.08 20.65 -9.50
N ILE A 228 -4.17 20.69 -10.45
CA ILE A 228 -4.47 20.88 -11.89
C ILE A 228 -5.35 19.72 -12.40
N ASP A 229 -4.97 18.47 -12.13
CA ASP A 229 -5.73 17.30 -12.60
C ASP A 229 -7.12 17.26 -11.99
N THR A 230 -7.26 17.58 -10.70
CA THR A 230 -8.54 17.50 -9.97
C THR A 230 -9.46 18.68 -10.29
N VAL A 231 -8.94 19.92 -10.26
CA VAL A 231 -9.76 21.13 -10.36
C VAL A 231 -9.98 21.54 -11.81
N LEU A 232 -8.91 21.58 -12.62
CA LEU A 232 -8.98 22.04 -13.99
C LEU A 232 -9.47 20.93 -14.94
N PHE A 233 -8.83 19.77 -14.91
CA PHE A 233 -9.20 18.65 -15.79
C PHE A 233 -10.29 17.73 -15.23
N ARG A 234 -10.57 17.79 -13.93
CA ARG A 234 -11.56 16.93 -13.25
C ARG A 234 -11.33 15.44 -13.53
N GLY A 235 -10.05 15.04 -13.56
CA GLY A 235 -9.64 13.67 -13.88
C GLY A 235 -9.77 13.29 -15.36
N LYS A 236 -10.02 14.24 -16.26
CA LYS A 236 -10.16 14.03 -17.71
C LYS A 236 -8.96 14.53 -18.51
N ALA A 237 -7.78 14.64 -17.89
CA ALA A 237 -6.56 15.00 -18.61
C ALA A 237 -6.35 14.06 -19.83
N PRO A 238 -5.95 14.59 -20.99
CA PRO A 238 -5.76 13.77 -22.20
C PRO A 238 -4.52 12.88 -22.18
N TRP A 239 -3.76 12.92 -21.09
CA TRP A 239 -2.57 12.09 -20.87
C TRP A 239 -2.73 11.18 -19.65
N THR A 240 -1.87 10.16 -19.58
CA THR A 240 -1.70 9.31 -18.41
C THR A 240 -0.21 9.26 -18.06
N LEU A 241 0.14 9.68 -16.85
CA LEU A 241 1.50 9.60 -16.34
C LEU A 241 1.86 8.13 -16.06
N ARG A 242 3.10 7.74 -16.38
CA ARG A 242 3.56 6.37 -16.26
C ARG A 242 4.19 6.08 -14.91
N ASN A 243 4.00 4.85 -14.44
CA ASN A 243 4.71 4.31 -13.30
C ASN A 243 6.06 3.71 -13.72
N HIS A 244 6.96 3.60 -12.73
CA HIS A 244 8.28 2.98 -12.85
C HIS A 244 8.46 1.97 -11.74
N HIS A 245 9.47 1.14 -11.84
CA HIS A 245 9.81 0.21 -10.75
C HIS A 245 10.33 0.97 -9.53
N ASP A 246 9.81 0.66 -8.33
CA ASP A 246 10.19 1.35 -7.09
C ASP A 246 11.70 1.28 -6.80
N HIS A 247 12.31 0.11 -7.05
CA HIS A 247 13.73 -0.11 -6.77
C HIS A 247 14.68 0.74 -7.62
N GLU A 248 14.22 1.25 -8.77
CA GLU A 248 15.02 2.13 -9.64
C GLU A 248 15.25 3.51 -9.03
N ALA A 249 14.45 3.90 -8.03
CA ALA A 249 14.60 5.17 -7.34
C ALA A 249 15.71 5.16 -6.29
N LEU A 250 16.08 3.97 -5.77
CA LEU A 250 17.01 3.82 -4.66
C LEU A 250 18.42 4.27 -5.07
N GLN A 251 19.01 5.18 -4.29
CA GLN A 251 20.37 5.70 -4.49
C GLN A 251 21.38 4.89 -3.69
N LEU A 252 22.64 4.96 -4.11
CA LEU A 252 23.74 4.34 -3.37
C LEU A 252 23.87 4.98 -1.97
N ALA A 253 24.09 4.16 -0.94
CA ALA A 253 24.22 4.63 0.44
C ALA A 253 25.32 5.69 0.63
N ALA A 254 26.40 5.60 -0.15
CA ALA A 254 27.49 6.58 -0.14
C ALA A 254 27.07 7.98 -0.62
N HIS A 255 25.96 8.08 -1.37
CA HIS A 255 25.45 9.37 -1.87
C HIS A 255 24.31 9.92 -1.01
N CYS A 256 23.91 9.22 0.05
CA CYS A 256 22.81 9.57 0.90
C CYS A 256 23.27 9.94 2.31
N GLN A 257 22.58 10.91 2.89
CA GLN A 257 22.82 11.25 4.30
C GLN A 257 22.22 10.16 5.19
N LYS A 258 22.99 9.69 6.17
CA LYS A 258 22.48 8.83 7.25
C LYS A 258 21.42 9.58 8.06
N ILE A 259 20.40 8.87 8.47
CA ILE A 259 19.32 9.41 9.31
C ILE A 259 19.53 8.88 10.72
N ASP A 260 19.78 9.79 11.65
CA ASP A 260 19.87 9.45 13.07
C ASP A 260 18.48 9.50 13.69
N TYR A 261 17.94 8.33 13.99
CA TYR A 261 16.65 8.22 14.66
C TYR A 261 16.82 8.31 16.17
N PRO A 262 15.99 9.13 16.86
CA PRO A 262 16.03 9.22 18.31
C PRO A 262 15.63 7.87 18.94
N LYS A 263 16.21 7.57 20.09
CA LYS A 263 15.78 6.40 20.85
C LYS A 263 14.32 6.57 21.27
N PRO A 264 13.51 5.48 21.23
CA PRO A 264 12.13 5.52 21.72
C PRO A 264 12.07 5.99 23.17
N ASP A 265 11.05 6.80 23.49
CA ASP A 265 10.84 7.35 24.83
C ASP A 265 10.00 6.45 25.74
N GLY A 266 9.40 5.39 25.21
CA GLY A 266 8.51 4.48 25.94
C GLY A 266 7.16 5.08 26.33
N VAL A 267 6.87 6.32 25.90
CA VAL A 267 5.62 7.02 26.19
C VAL A 267 4.74 7.10 24.94
N VAL A 268 5.26 7.71 23.87
CA VAL A 268 4.56 7.80 22.57
C VAL A 268 5.33 7.11 21.45
N SER A 269 6.62 6.83 21.64
CA SER A 269 7.45 6.10 20.69
C SER A 269 8.04 4.84 21.34
N PHE A 270 8.13 3.76 20.55
CA PHE A 270 8.47 2.42 21.05
C PHE A 270 9.45 1.72 20.11
N ASP A 271 10.14 0.71 20.62
CA ASP A 271 11.03 -0.14 19.85
C ASP A 271 10.27 -1.14 18.95
N LYS A 272 10.98 -1.73 17.98
CA LYS A 272 10.41 -2.73 17.06
C LYS A 272 9.95 -4.01 17.78
N PRO A 273 10.74 -4.63 18.68
CA PRO A 273 10.31 -5.85 19.37
C PRO A 273 9.00 -5.71 20.12
N SER A 274 8.80 -4.63 20.90
CA SER A 274 7.55 -4.40 21.62
C SER A 274 6.39 -4.09 20.68
N SER A 275 6.64 -3.48 19.50
CA SER A 275 5.63 -3.25 18.49
C SER A 275 5.22 -4.55 17.79
N VAL A 276 6.17 -5.40 17.42
CA VAL A 276 5.90 -6.72 16.85
C VAL A 276 5.12 -7.60 17.82
N PHE A 277 5.43 -7.58 19.11
CA PHE A 277 4.65 -8.28 20.13
C PHE A 277 3.17 -7.87 20.11
N LEU A 278 2.89 -6.57 20.00
CA LEU A 278 1.51 -6.04 19.93
C LEU A 278 0.82 -6.29 18.58
N SER A 279 1.53 -6.78 17.56
CA SER A 279 0.89 -7.18 16.31
C SER A 279 0.06 -8.44 16.46
N ASN A 280 0.28 -9.18 17.54
CA ASN A 280 -0.35 -10.48 17.83
C ASN A 280 -0.21 -11.47 16.65
N THR A 281 0.88 -11.35 15.90
CA THR A 281 1.17 -12.25 14.77
C THR A 281 1.69 -13.57 15.31
N ASN A 282 1.03 -14.65 14.96
CA ASN A 282 1.44 -16.00 15.32
C ASN A 282 1.64 -16.85 14.06
N HIS A 283 2.73 -17.57 13.99
CA HIS A 283 3.07 -18.46 12.88
C HIS A 283 3.32 -19.88 13.40
N GLU A 284 2.95 -20.88 12.59
CA GLU A 284 3.33 -22.25 12.84
C GLU A 284 4.86 -22.41 12.70
N GLU A 285 5.53 -22.95 13.72
CA GLU A 285 7.00 -23.09 13.73
C GLU A 285 7.51 -23.97 12.58
N ASN A 286 6.75 -24.99 12.18
CA ASN A 286 7.10 -25.94 11.13
C ASN A 286 6.60 -25.55 9.73
N GLN A 287 6.03 -24.35 9.56
CA GLN A 287 5.60 -23.92 8.24
C GLN A 287 6.79 -23.71 7.29
N PRO A 288 6.63 -23.98 5.99
CA PRO A 288 7.68 -23.67 5.01
C PRO A 288 8.06 -22.20 5.03
N VAL A 289 9.35 -21.92 4.93
CA VAL A 289 9.86 -20.55 4.80
C VAL A 289 9.28 -19.92 3.53
N HIS A 290 8.53 -18.82 3.69
CA HIS A 290 7.89 -18.14 2.56
C HIS A 290 8.76 -17.05 1.93
N LEU A 291 9.77 -16.54 2.64
CA LEU A 291 10.79 -15.66 2.10
C LEU A 291 11.99 -16.48 1.67
N LYS A 292 12.18 -16.61 0.37
CA LYS A 292 13.30 -17.39 -0.22
C LYS A 292 14.22 -16.45 -0.98
N LEU A 293 15.52 -16.56 -0.74
CA LEU A 293 16.53 -15.85 -1.51
C LEU A 293 16.82 -16.61 -2.81
N ASN A 294 16.66 -15.95 -3.94
CA ASN A 294 17.06 -16.51 -5.24
C ASN A 294 18.59 -16.67 -5.32
N ASN A 295 19.32 -15.77 -4.68
CA ASN A 295 20.75 -15.82 -4.55
C ASN A 295 21.17 -15.35 -3.14
N SER A 296 21.71 -16.29 -2.35
CA SER A 296 22.10 -16.05 -0.95
C SER A 296 23.25 -15.05 -0.78
N SER A 297 24.00 -14.76 -1.84
CA SER A 297 25.11 -13.79 -1.78
C SER A 297 24.65 -12.32 -1.92
N VAL A 298 23.47 -12.07 -2.48
CA VAL A 298 22.98 -10.72 -2.77
C VAL A 298 22.87 -9.84 -1.52
N PRO A 299 22.30 -10.29 -0.38
CA PRO A 299 22.16 -9.43 0.80
C PRO A 299 23.50 -8.87 1.30
N VAL A 300 24.55 -9.69 1.32
CA VAL A 300 25.87 -9.29 1.85
C VAL A 300 26.75 -8.67 0.76
N ASN A 301 26.86 -9.30 -0.40
CA ASN A 301 27.80 -8.88 -1.42
C ASN A 301 27.34 -7.69 -2.25
N PHE A 302 26.03 -7.45 -2.31
CA PHE A 302 25.44 -6.37 -3.08
C PHE A 302 24.68 -5.38 -2.21
N ASN A 303 23.61 -5.80 -1.51
CA ASN A 303 22.75 -4.88 -0.78
C ASN A 303 23.47 -4.17 0.37
N LEU A 304 24.24 -4.92 1.20
CA LEU A 304 24.97 -4.32 2.30
C LEU A 304 26.07 -3.36 1.80
N ARG A 305 26.81 -3.74 0.76
CA ARG A 305 27.93 -2.92 0.26
C ARG A 305 27.49 -1.63 -0.43
N LEU A 306 26.42 -1.69 -1.21
CA LEU A 306 25.99 -0.57 -2.05
C LEU A 306 24.92 0.29 -1.40
N TYR A 307 24.03 -0.34 -0.62
CA TYR A 307 22.82 0.29 -0.10
C TYR A 307 22.70 0.22 1.43
N ASP A 308 23.71 -0.28 2.14
CA ASP A 308 23.69 -0.47 3.60
C ASP A 308 22.51 -1.33 4.06
N ALA A 309 22.17 -2.36 3.26
CA ALA A 309 21.12 -3.35 3.52
C ALA A 309 19.78 -2.73 3.98
N PRO A 310 19.06 -2.01 3.11
CA PRO A 310 17.80 -1.34 3.48
C PRO A 310 16.73 -2.33 3.95
N GLU A 311 16.81 -3.60 3.55
CA GLU A 311 15.91 -4.66 3.96
C GLU A 311 15.86 -4.90 5.48
N GLN A 312 16.87 -4.50 6.24
CA GLN A 312 16.87 -4.57 7.71
C GLN A 312 16.06 -3.45 8.38
N ARG A 313 15.51 -2.50 7.59
CA ARG A 313 14.80 -1.32 8.09
C ARG A 313 13.31 -1.32 7.77
N PHE A 314 12.80 -2.32 7.04
CA PHE A 314 11.41 -2.30 6.54
C PHE A 314 10.36 -2.52 7.61
N CYS A 315 10.63 -3.26 8.66
CA CYS A 315 9.67 -3.54 9.74
C CYS A 315 10.35 -3.83 11.08
#